data_3bbfa6859b4c65635a54fe1a7464ea05
#
_entry.id   3bbfa6859b4c65635a54fe1a7464ea05
#
_cell.length_a   1.000
_cell.length_b   1.000
_cell.length_c   1.000
_cell.angle_alpha   90.00
_cell.angle_beta   90.00
_cell.angle_gamma   90.00
#
_symmetry.space_group_name_H-M   'P 1'
#
loop_
_entity.id
_entity.type
_entity.pdbx_description
1 polymer ?
#
loop_
_entity_poly.entity_id
_entity_poly.type
_entity_poly.pdbx_seq_one_letter_code
_entity_poly.pdbx_strand_id
1 'polypeptide(L)'
;TTAGEAGQPRSGTSRNTVLVVGGYGSVGGLICQTLAARDDLDLVVAGRNPSKAAAFARSVGGRGVRLDLDDQSTWEPACRGVDWVLMCMDQTDLSFVSFLFAQGIHYADITASDGFLRAVEGLAPRRSMALISVGLAPGLTNIMAAWGAARLDRVERIDIGLLFGLGDRHGEAAIGWLADRIFDSARDGRVVDMAFGFGAGRRTLYAVDFSDQHSLARTLPTDAAWTGVAFESRLATAALFGMGRAFAGSRLMRDVSATVMKRLRFGSPLCSASVAVSGWSKGERVATSVHFSGAVEARVTAQLAALQFEQVLSGPLVAGVHHTHQ
;
A
#
# COMPACT_ATOMS: atom_id res chain seq x y z
N THR A 1 -6.50 -14.21 -40.24
CA THR A 1 -7.31 -13.01 -40.00
C THR A 1 -8.53 -13.39 -39.16
N THR A 2 -8.43 -13.28 -37.87
CA THR A 2 -9.57 -13.27 -36.94
C THR A 2 -9.32 -12.11 -36.00
N ALA A 3 -10.16 -11.07 -36.23
CA ALA A 3 -10.21 -9.88 -35.41
C ALA A 3 -10.65 -10.27 -33.98
N GLY A 4 -9.87 -9.88 -32.98
CA GLY A 4 -10.25 -10.00 -31.58
C GLY A 4 -11.46 -9.12 -31.31
N GLU A 5 -12.53 -9.69 -30.76
CA GLU A 5 -13.68 -8.97 -30.27
C GLU A 5 -13.24 -8.02 -29.14
N ALA A 6 -13.12 -6.76 -29.45
CA ALA A 6 -13.05 -5.70 -28.45
C ALA A 6 -14.41 -5.70 -27.72
N GLY A 7 -14.38 -5.89 -26.39
CA GLY A 7 -15.55 -5.84 -25.56
C GLY A 7 -16.32 -4.53 -25.80
N GLN A 8 -17.59 -4.65 -26.12
CA GLN A 8 -18.49 -3.51 -26.33
C GLN A 8 -18.54 -2.65 -25.07
N PRO A 9 -18.49 -1.32 -25.16
CA PRO A 9 -18.76 -0.45 -24.03
C PRO A 9 -20.21 -0.65 -23.58
N ARG A 10 -20.41 -0.98 -22.29
CA ARG A 10 -21.74 -1.05 -21.69
C ARG A 10 -22.39 0.34 -21.77
N SER A 11 -23.32 0.51 -22.68
CA SER A 11 -24.16 1.69 -22.78
C SER A 11 -25.25 1.62 -21.71
N GLY A 12 -25.13 2.43 -20.70
CA GLY A 12 -26.06 2.58 -19.58
C GLY A 12 -25.23 2.80 -18.30
N THR A 13 -25.61 3.75 -17.48
CA THR A 13 -24.97 4.12 -16.21
C THR A 13 -25.09 2.98 -15.18
N SER A 14 -24.47 1.82 -15.43
CA SER A 14 -24.37 0.76 -14.42
C SER A 14 -23.33 1.18 -13.42
N ARG A 15 -23.74 1.33 -12.16
CA ARG A 15 -22.83 1.56 -11.05
C ARG A 15 -21.85 0.39 -10.93
N ASN A 16 -20.59 0.70 -10.65
CA ASN A 16 -19.63 -0.33 -10.31
C ASN A 16 -19.91 -0.84 -8.89
N THR A 17 -20.03 -2.16 -8.72
CA THR A 17 -20.16 -2.77 -7.39
C THR A 17 -18.77 -3.08 -6.84
N VAL A 18 -18.41 -2.42 -5.74
CA VAL A 18 -17.09 -2.54 -5.10
C VAL A 18 -17.21 -3.26 -3.76
N LEU A 19 -16.60 -4.43 -3.65
CA LEU A 19 -16.47 -5.20 -2.42
C LEU A 19 -15.19 -4.81 -1.69
N VAL A 20 -15.29 -4.20 -0.51
CA VAL A 20 -14.12 -3.87 0.33
C VAL A 20 -13.95 -4.96 1.40
N VAL A 21 -12.92 -5.77 1.25
CA VAL A 21 -12.57 -6.83 2.21
C VAL A 21 -11.78 -6.24 3.36
N GLY A 22 -12.21 -6.50 4.60
CA GLY A 22 -11.71 -5.76 5.77
C GLY A 22 -12.29 -4.35 5.89
N GLY A 23 -13.43 -4.08 5.24
CA GLY A 23 -14.03 -2.76 5.09
C GLY A 23 -14.58 -2.10 6.36
N TYR A 24 -14.54 -2.79 7.52
CA TYR A 24 -14.79 -2.17 8.83
C TYR A 24 -13.52 -2.14 9.72
N GLY A 25 -12.35 -2.41 9.13
CA GLY A 25 -11.04 -2.23 9.75
C GLY A 25 -10.59 -0.77 9.79
N SER A 26 -9.40 -0.52 10.34
CA SER A 26 -8.86 0.84 10.51
C SER A 26 -8.67 1.59 9.20
N VAL A 27 -8.08 0.96 8.18
CA VAL A 27 -7.87 1.55 6.85
C VAL A 27 -9.08 1.32 5.96
N GLY A 28 -9.59 0.07 5.87
CA GLY A 28 -10.72 -0.28 5.02
C GLY A 28 -12.00 0.52 5.35
N GLY A 29 -12.24 0.82 6.64
CA GLY A 29 -13.36 1.65 7.06
C GLY A 29 -13.27 3.10 6.56
N LEU A 30 -12.06 3.68 6.58
CA LEU A 30 -11.81 5.01 6.03
C LEU A 30 -11.93 5.04 4.50
N ILE A 31 -11.48 4.00 3.82
CA ILE A 31 -11.68 3.83 2.37
C ILE A 31 -13.18 3.76 2.05
N CYS A 32 -13.94 2.93 2.77
CA CYS A 32 -15.39 2.84 2.59
C CYS A 32 -16.09 4.19 2.78
N GLN A 33 -15.70 4.97 3.80
CA GLN A 33 -16.25 6.31 4.04
C GLN A 33 -15.94 7.27 2.88
N THR A 34 -14.74 7.20 2.30
CA THR A 34 -14.36 8.03 1.15
C THR A 34 -15.15 7.61 -0.10
N LEU A 35 -15.21 6.32 -0.41
CA LEU A 35 -15.90 5.81 -1.60
C LEU A 35 -17.41 5.97 -1.51
N ALA A 36 -17.99 5.99 -0.31
CA ALA A 36 -19.43 6.20 -0.09
C ALA A 36 -19.94 7.58 -0.56
N ALA A 37 -19.03 8.55 -0.76
CA ALA A 37 -19.40 9.86 -1.30
C ALA A 37 -19.65 9.85 -2.83
N ARG A 38 -19.42 8.71 -3.50
CA ARG A 38 -19.61 8.56 -4.95
C ARG A 38 -20.96 7.96 -5.27
N ASP A 39 -21.70 8.65 -6.13
CA ASP A 39 -23.04 8.20 -6.58
C ASP A 39 -22.99 7.10 -7.65
N ASP A 40 -21.83 6.86 -8.26
CA ASP A 40 -21.61 5.88 -9.33
C ASP A 40 -21.09 4.52 -8.82
N LEU A 41 -21.03 4.32 -7.49
CA LEU A 41 -20.60 3.08 -6.85
C LEU A 41 -21.70 2.47 -5.97
N ASP A 42 -21.78 1.13 -6.01
CA ASP A 42 -22.52 0.32 -5.03
C ASP A 42 -21.50 -0.33 -4.08
N LEU A 43 -21.47 0.13 -2.83
CA LEU A 43 -20.47 -0.29 -1.86
C LEU A 43 -20.91 -1.54 -1.10
N VAL A 44 -20.03 -2.53 -1.04
CA VAL A 44 -20.21 -3.77 -0.28
C VAL A 44 -19.10 -3.89 0.74
N VAL A 45 -19.46 -3.93 2.03
CA VAL A 45 -18.51 -4.07 3.14
C VAL A 45 -18.40 -5.53 3.54
N ALA A 46 -17.21 -6.11 3.45
CA ALA A 46 -16.97 -7.51 3.74
C ALA A 46 -16.04 -7.77 4.92
N GLY A 47 -16.28 -8.84 5.62
CA GLY A 47 -15.41 -9.37 6.66
C GLY A 47 -16.00 -10.57 7.38
N ARG A 48 -15.21 -11.19 8.26
CA ARG A 48 -15.59 -12.46 8.93
C ARG A 48 -16.83 -12.36 9.82
N ASN A 49 -17.07 -11.19 10.41
CA ASN A 49 -18.24 -10.97 11.26
C ASN A 49 -19.34 -10.24 10.48
N PRO A 50 -20.45 -10.96 10.10
CA PRO A 50 -21.52 -10.40 9.28
C PRO A 50 -22.28 -9.26 9.99
N SER A 51 -22.43 -9.35 11.32
CA SER A 51 -23.12 -8.30 12.09
C SER A 51 -22.33 -6.99 12.11
N LYS A 52 -21.00 -7.05 12.28
CA LYS A 52 -20.12 -5.87 12.19
C LYS A 52 -20.12 -5.30 10.77
N ALA A 53 -20.01 -6.16 9.76
CA ALA A 53 -20.04 -5.72 8.35
C ALA A 53 -21.36 -5.01 8.03
N ALA A 54 -22.52 -5.59 8.41
CA ALA A 54 -23.83 -5.00 8.19
C ALA A 54 -24.04 -3.69 8.97
N ALA A 55 -23.56 -3.62 10.22
CA ALA A 55 -23.67 -2.39 11.02
C ALA A 55 -22.86 -1.24 10.43
N PHE A 56 -21.62 -1.51 10.03
CA PHE A 56 -20.77 -0.51 9.40
C PHE A 56 -21.27 -0.11 8.01
N ALA A 57 -21.70 -1.07 7.19
CA ALA A 57 -22.23 -0.82 5.85
C ALA A 57 -23.41 0.15 5.87
N ARG A 58 -24.34 0.00 6.85
CA ARG A 58 -25.45 0.96 7.01
C ARG A 58 -24.99 2.38 7.27
N SER A 59 -23.89 2.59 7.99
CA SER A 59 -23.37 3.94 8.28
C SER A 59 -22.75 4.63 7.06
N VAL A 60 -22.41 3.85 6.02
CA VAL A 60 -21.82 4.37 4.77
C VAL A 60 -22.76 4.17 3.56
N GLY A 61 -24.03 3.83 3.78
CA GLY A 61 -25.00 3.65 2.69
C GLY A 61 -24.77 2.41 1.82
N GLY A 62 -23.99 1.43 2.28
CA GLY A 62 -23.67 0.21 1.57
C GLY A 62 -24.39 -1.03 2.13
N ARG A 63 -24.08 -2.21 1.58
CA ARG A 63 -24.54 -3.51 2.11
C ARG A 63 -23.38 -4.28 2.75
N GLY A 64 -23.65 -5.01 3.83
CA GLY A 64 -22.67 -5.84 4.51
C GLY A 64 -22.80 -7.31 4.13
N VAL A 65 -21.66 -7.98 3.95
CA VAL A 65 -21.61 -9.42 3.65
C VAL A 65 -20.59 -10.14 4.53
N ARG A 66 -20.82 -11.45 4.78
CA ARG A 66 -19.77 -12.29 5.35
C ARG A 66 -18.80 -12.72 4.27
N LEU A 67 -17.52 -12.46 4.50
CA LEU A 67 -16.42 -13.04 3.73
C LEU A 67 -15.31 -13.45 4.70
N ASP A 68 -14.89 -14.70 4.59
CA ASP A 68 -13.79 -15.27 5.33
C ASP A 68 -12.81 -15.89 4.32
N LEU A 69 -11.56 -15.43 4.30
CA LEU A 69 -10.57 -15.91 3.34
C LEU A 69 -10.19 -17.38 3.59
N ASP A 70 -10.35 -17.85 4.82
CA ASP A 70 -10.08 -19.24 5.21
C ASP A 70 -11.30 -20.18 4.96
N ASP A 71 -12.46 -19.62 4.57
CA ASP A 71 -13.70 -20.37 4.30
C ASP A 71 -14.21 -20.09 2.88
N GLN A 72 -13.76 -20.90 1.92
CA GLN A 72 -14.09 -20.75 0.50
C GLN A 72 -15.59 -20.76 0.22
N SER A 73 -16.42 -21.38 1.08
CA SER A 73 -17.88 -21.40 0.91
C SER A 73 -18.51 -20.01 0.98
N THR A 74 -17.78 -19.01 1.56
CA THR A 74 -18.22 -17.63 1.68
C THR A 74 -17.89 -16.78 0.45
N TRP A 75 -17.00 -17.22 -0.44
CA TRP A 75 -16.45 -16.40 -1.51
C TRP A 75 -17.49 -16.09 -2.60
N GLU A 76 -18.07 -17.13 -3.19
CA GLU A 76 -19.05 -16.97 -4.26
C GLU A 76 -20.27 -16.13 -3.83
N PRO A 77 -20.93 -16.41 -2.65
CA PRO A 77 -22.02 -15.57 -2.19
C PRO A 77 -21.64 -14.10 -1.98
N ALA A 78 -20.45 -13.83 -1.46
CA ALA A 78 -19.97 -12.47 -1.22
C ALA A 78 -19.65 -11.72 -2.51
N CYS A 79 -19.11 -12.40 -3.52
CA CYS A 79 -18.66 -11.83 -4.79
C CYS A 79 -19.76 -11.77 -5.87
N ARG A 80 -20.99 -12.19 -5.57
CA ARG A 80 -22.09 -12.17 -6.56
C ARG A 80 -22.44 -10.76 -6.99
N GLY A 81 -22.27 -10.47 -8.29
CA GLY A 81 -22.54 -9.17 -8.89
C GLY A 81 -21.52 -8.09 -8.51
N VAL A 82 -20.32 -8.50 -8.08
CA VAL A 82 -19.21 -7.62 -7.76
C VAL A 82 -18.36 -7.41 -9.02
N ASP A 83 -18.02 -6.15 -9.33
CA ASP A 83 -17.11 -5.79 -10.42
C ASP A 83 -15.67 -5.68 -9.92
N TRP A 84 -15.47 -5.15 -8.72
CA TRP A 84 -14.17 -4.94 -8.09
C TRP A 84 -14.11 -5.45 -6.66
N VAL A 85 -12.99 -6.05 -6.31
CA VAL A 85 -12.61 -6.32 -4.92
C VAL A 85 -11.45 -5.39 -4.53
N LEU A 86 -11.63 -4.59 -3.49
CA LEU A 86 -10.57 -3.83 -2.84
C LEU A 86 -10.17 -4.55 -1.55
N MET A 87 -8.97 -5.10 -1.53
CA MET A 87 -8.43 -5.87 -0.42
C MET A 87 -7.73 -4.94 0.57
N CYS A 88 -8.20 -4.96 1.83
CA CYS A 88 -7.64 -4.18 2.94
C CYS A 88 -7.19 -5.07 4.11
N MET A 89 -6.78 -6.30 3.80
CA MET A 89 -6.29 -7.30 4.76
C MET A 89 -5.08 -8.01 4.18
N ASP A 90 -4.19 -8.48 5.05
CA ASP A 90 -3.12 -9.37 4.63
C ASP A 90 -3.69 -10.71 4.17
N GLN A 91 -3.07 -11.28 3.15
CA GLN A 91 -3.37 -12.59 2.59
C GLN A 91 -2.13 -13.47 2.67
N THR A 92 -2.36 -14.77 2.89
CA THR A 92 -1.28 -15.77 3.03
C THR A 92 -1.02 -16.53 1.74
N ASP A 93 -2.01 -16.58 0.83
CA ASP A 93 -1.91 -17.29 -0.45
C ASP A 93 -2.74 -16.60 -1.55
N LEU A 94 -2.64 -17.11 -2.77
CA LEU A 94 -3.29 -16.57 -3.97
C LEU A 94 -4.68 -17.14 -4.26
N SER A 95 -5.21 -18.01 -3.41
CA SER A 95 -6.43 -18.76 -3.71
C SER A 95 -7.62 -17.85 -3.99
N PHE A 96 -7.81 -16.82 -3.14
CA PHE A 96 -8.90 -15.88 -3.32
C PHE A 96 -8.68 -14.98 -4.56
N VAL A 97 -7.47 -14.50 -4.80
CA VAL A 97 -7.16 -13.68 -6.00
C VAL A 97 -7.39 -14.50 -7.28
N SER A 98 -6.95 -15.76 -7.29
CA SER A 98 -7.15 -16.68 -8.41
C SER A 98 -8.64 -16.96 -8.66
N PHE A 99 -9.43 -17.13 -7.59
CA PHE A 99 -10.88 -17.23 -7.68
C PHE A 99 -11.51 -16.00 -8.34
N LEU A 100 -11.12 -14.78 -7.91
CA LEU A 100 -11.63 -13.53 -8.49
C LEU A 100 -11.34 -13.45 -9.99
N PHE A 101 -10.12 -13.75 -10.41
CA PHE A 101 -9.73 -13.73 -11.82
C PHE A 101 -10.49 -14.78 -12.66
N ALA A 102 -10.75 -15.96 -12.10
CA ALA A 102 -11.58 -16.98 -12.75
C ALA A 102 -13.03 -16.50 -12.98
N GLN A 103 -13.55 -15.66 -12.08
CA GLN A 103 -14.88 -15.04 -12.20
C GLN A 103 -14.89 -13.78 -13.07
N GLY A 104 -13.72 -13.28 -13.53
CA GLY A 104 -13.61 -12.03 -14.28
C GLY A 104 -13.75 -10.78 -13.41
N ILE A 105 -13.58 -10.89 -12.09
CA ILE A 105 -13.66 -9.79 -11.12
C ILE A 105 -12.31 -9.07 -11.06
N HIS A 106 -12.33 -7.75 -11.07
CA HIS A 106 -11.14 -6.90 -10.92
C HIS A 106 -10.68 -6.86 -9.46
N TYR A 107 -9.41 -6.58 -9.26
CA TYR A 107 -8.78 -6.63 -7.94
C TYR A 107 -7.95 -5.38 -7.68
N ALA A 108 -7.98 -4.86 -6.45
CA ALA A 108 -7.06 -3.85 -5.95
C ALA A 108 -6.60 -4.23 -4.55
N ASP A 109 -5.32 -3.93 -4.19
CA ASP A 109 -4.72 -4.40 -2.94
C ASP A 109 -3.79 -3.37 -2.31
N ILE A 110 -3.99 -3.12 -1.01
CA ILE A 110 -3.17 -2.22 -0.21
C ILE A 110 -2.03 -2.95 0.55
N THR A 111 -1.79 -4.23 0.25
CA THR A 111 -0.75 -5.01 0.96
C THR A 111 0.65 -4.42 0.77
N ALA A 112 1.46 -4.51 1.82
CA ALA A 112 2.87 -4.11 1.81
C ALA A 112 3.83 -5.32 1.73
N SER A 113 3.34 -6.54 1.53
CA SER A 113 4.15 -7.75 1.44
C SER A 113 4.72 -7.94 0.03
N ASP A 114 6.04 -7.76 -0.17
CA ASP A 114 6.67 -7.98 -1.49
C ASP A 114 6.50 -9.41 -1.99
N GLY A 115 6.59 -10.40 -1.11
CA GLY A 115 6.40 -11.80 -1.50
C GLY A 115 5.01 -12.06 -2.07
N PHE A 116 3.97 -11.45 -1.47
CA PHE A 116 2.61 -11.56 -1.98
C PHE A 116 2.42 -10.77 -3.28
N LEU A 117 2.91 -9.53 -3.35
CA LEU A 117 2.84 -8.72 -4.58
C LEU A 117 3.51 -9.42 -5.76
N ARG A 118 4.70 -9.98 -5.56
CA ARG A 118 5.42 -10.77 -6.58
C ARG A 118 4.63 -12.01 -7.01
N ALA A 119 3.96 -12.67 -6.09
CA ALA A 119 3.13 -13.81 -6.41
C ALA A 119 1.90 -13.40 -7.25
N VAL A 120 1.28 -12.25 -6.96
CA VAL A 120 0.20 -11.66 -7.78
C VAL A 120 0.71 -11.23 -9.16
N GLU A 121 1.91 -10.62 -9.26
CA GLU A 121 2.57 -10.27 -10.53
C GLU A 121 2.71 -11.50 -11.46
N GLY A 122 2.92 -12.69 -10.87
CA GLY A 122 2.99 -13.95 -11.62
C GLY A 122 1.66 -14.44 -12.17
N LEU A 123 0.53 -13.90 -11.72
CA LEU A 123 -0.79 -14.20 -12.27
C LEU A 123 -1.01 -13.33 -13.51
N ALA A 124 -1.39 -13.94 -14.62
CA ALA A 124 -1.64 -13.24 -15.88
C ALA A 124 -3.15 -13.23 -16.20
N PRO A 125 -3.97 -12.43 -15.51
CA PRO A 125 -5.40 -12.40 -15.77
C PRO A 125 -5.69 -11.85 -17.17
N ARG A 126 -6.52 -12.57 -17.94
CA ARG A 126 -6.84 -12.20 -19.32
C ARG A 126 -8.09 -11.32 -19.44
N ARG A 127 -8.95 -11.31 -18.41
CA ARG A 127 -10.26 -10.65 -18.40
C ARG A 127 -10.43 -9.68 -17.24
N SER A 128 -9.49 -9.68 -16.31
CA SER A 128 -9.50 -8.85 -15.10
C SER A 128 -8.26 -7.97 -15.05
N MET A 129 -8.39 -6.83 -14.40
CA MET A 129 -7.28 -5.97 -14.01
C MET A 129 -6.97 -6.20 -12.54
N ALA A 130 -5.71 -6.26 -12.18
CA ALA A 130 -5.26 -6.13 -10.79
C ALA A 130 -4.46 -4.84 -10.65
N LEU A 131 -4.84 -4.00 -9.69
CA LEU A 131 -4.09 -2.82 -9.27
C LEU A 131 -3.43 -3.14 -7.93
N ILE A 132 -2.11 -3.23 -7.92
CA ILE A 132 -1.31 -3.50 -6.72
C ILE A 132 -0.42 -2.30 -6.36
N SER A 133 0.24 -2.35 -5.21
CA SER A 133 0.98 -1.20 -4.66
C SER A 133 0.06 0.01 -4.48
N VAL A 134 -1.06 -0.20 -3.80
CA VAL A 134 -2.07 0.84 -3.55
C VAL A 134 -1.89 1.41 -2.16
N GLY A 135 -1.86 2.73 -2.02
CA GLY A 135 -1.74 3.41 -0.73
C GLY A 135 -0.57 4.39 -0.66
N LEU A 136 0.09 4.45 0.50
CA LEU A 136 1.23 5.36 0.73
C LEU A 136 2.56 4.72 0.33
N ALA A 137 2.91 3.58 0.95
CA ALA A 137 4.16 2.84 0.76
C ALA A 137 3.91 1.32 0.93
N PRO A 138 3.77 0.58 -0.17
CA PRO A 138 3.86 1.01 -1.57
C PRO A 138 2.65 1.82 -2.03
N GLY A 139 2.83 2.61 -3.10
CA GLY A 139 1.77 3.38 -3.73
C GLY A 139 2.23 4.77 -4.11
N LEU A 140 1.98 5.78 -3.28
CA LEU A 140 2.45 7.14 -3.54
C LEU A 140 3.96 7.20 -3.71
N THR A 141 4.73 6.46 -2.92
CA THR A 141 6.20 6.38 -3.05
C THR A 141 6.62 5.87 -4.43
N ASN A 142 5.90 4.89 -4.98
CA ASN A 142 6.14 4.38 -6.34
C ASN A 142 5.82 5.45 -7.41
N ILE A 143 4.71 6.18 -7.26
CA ILE A 143 4.33 7.26 -8.18
C ILE A 143 5.37 8.39 -8.12
N MET A 144 5.82 8.79 -6.92
CA MET A 144 6.87 9.79 -6.74
C MET A 144 8.18 9.38 -7.40
N ALA A 145 8.56 8.09 -7.27
CA ALA A 145 9.75 7.52 -7.91
C ALA A 145 9.64 7.53 -9.43
N ALA A 146 8.53 7.08 -9.99
CA ALA A 146 8.28 7.09 -11.43
C ALA A 146 8.27 8.52 -12.00
N TRP A 147 7.67 9.47 -11.28
CA TRP A 147 7.68 10.89 -11.64
C TRP A 147 9.11 11.46 -11.68
N GLY A 148 9.96 11.11 -10.70
CA GLY A 148 11.37 11.50 -10.68
C GLY A 148 12.17 10.82 -11.81
N ALA A 149 11.96 9.53 -12.00
CA ALA A 149 12.63 8.72 -13.03
C ALA A 149 12.35 9.23 -14.45
N ALA A 150 11.11 9.65 -14.74
CA ALA A 150 10.71 10.17 -16.06
C ALA A 150 11.44 11.47 -16.47
N ARG A 151 12.23 12.08 -15.59
CA ARG A 151 13.01 13.30 -15.84
C ARG A 151 14.49 13.04 -16.10
N LEU A 152 14.88 11.78 -16.07
CA LEU A 152 16.26 11.34 -16.25
C LEU A 152 16.37 10.47 -17.50
N ASP A 153 17.48 10.59 -18.20
CA ASP A 153 17.79 9.70 -19.34
C ASP A 153 18.22 8.31 -18.86
N ARG A 154 18.82 8.25 -17.66
CA ARG A 154 19.19 7.00 -16.98
C ARG A 154 19.07 7.18 -15.47
N VAL A 155 18.35 6.26 -14.84
CA VAL A 155 18.21 6.22 -13.38
C VAL A 155 19.26 5.27 -12.80
N GLU A 156 20.13 5.80 -11.91
CA GLU A 156 21.09 4.99 -11.18
C GLU A 156 20.50 4.51 -9.84
N ARG A 157 19.73 5.40 -9.17
CA ARG A 157 19.31 5.11 -7.82
C ARG A 157 18.02 5.82 -7.43
N ILE A 158 17.19 5.09 -6.70
CA ILE A 158 15.97 5.58 -6.05
C ILE A 158 16.12 5.36 -4.54
N ASP A 159 16.09 6.44 -3.77
CA ASP A 159 16.07 6.39 -2.31
C ASP A 159 14.73 6.89 -1.80
N ILE A 160 14.06 6.06 -1.01
CA ILE A 160 12.76 6.33 -0.41
C ILE A 160 12.94 6.52 1.08
N GLY A 161 12.50 7.65 1.60
CA GLY A 161 12.49 7.96 3.03
C GLY A 161 11.07 8.06 3.56
N LEU A 162 10.80 7.35 4.65
CA LEU A 162 9.55 7.44 5.39
C LEU A 162 9.82 8.02 6.77
N LEU A 163 9.05 9.04 7.15
CA LEU A 163 9.18 9.73 8.43
C LEU A 163 7.83 9.69 9.17
N PHE A 164 7.81 9.05 10.32
CA PHE A 164 6.61 8.88 11.13
C PHE A 164 6.70 9.60 12.47
N GLY A 165 5.61 10.25 12.87
CA GLY A 165 5.40 10.67 14.25
C GLY A 165 4.96 9.50 15.13
N LEU A 166 5.23 9.58 16.42
CA LEU A 166 4.81 8.57 17.40
C LEU A 166 3.52 8.97 18.15
N GLY A 167 2.87 10.07 17.75
CA GLY A 167 1.64 10.59 18.36
C GLY A 167 0.35 9.96 17.82
N ASP A 168 0.44 9.18 16.75
CA ASP A 168 -0.72 8.56 16.11
C ASP A 168 -1.08 7.20 16.74
N ARG A 169 -2.34 6.80 16.55
CA ARG A 169 -2.81 5.44 16.83
C ARG A 169 -2.56 4.57 15.61
N HIS A 170 -1.32 4.15 15.42
CA HIS A 170 -1.05 3.13 14.42
C HIS A 170 -1.83 1.85 14.76
N GLY A 171 -2.37 1.19 13.75
CA GLY A 171 -3.02 -0.11 13.95
C GLY A 171 -2.05 -1.12 14.58
N GLU A 172 -2.55 -2.00 15.45
CA GLU A 172 -1.69 -3.00 16.11
C GLU A 172 -0.89 -3.85 15.11
N ALA A 173 -1.51 -4.17 13.96
CA ALA A 173 -0.87 -4.90 12.88
C ALA A 173 0.29 -4.10 12.26
N ALA A 174 0.10 -2.81 11.99
CA ALA A 174 1.13 -1.95 11.40
C ALA A 174 2.35 -1.78 12.33
N ILE A 175 2.11 -1.61 13.64
CA ILE A 175 3.19 -1.51 14.64
C ILE A 175 3.97 -2.83 14.72
N GLY A 176 3.27 -3.96 14.80
CA GLY A 176 3.88 -5.29 14.83
C GLY A 176 4.75 -5.52 13.60
N TRP A 177 4.18 -5.27 12.43
CA TRP A 177 4.87 -5.38 11.14
C TRP A 177 6.13 -4.50 11.08
N LEU A 178 6.03 -3.22 11.48
CA LEU A 178 7.18 -2.31 11.45
C LEU A 178 8.28 -2.74 12.45
N ALA A 179 7.90 -3.17 13.65
CA ALA A 179 8.86 -3.71 14.63
C ALA A 179 9.60 -4.93 14.05
N ASP A 180 8.88 -5.87 13.44
CA ASP A 180 9.48 -7.04 12.78
C ASP A 180 10.47 -6.61 11.70
N ARG A 181 10.10 -5.68 10.83
CA ARG A 181 10.96 -5.17 9.76
C ARG A 181 12.20 -4.45 10.28
N ILE A 182 12.09 -3.65 11.36
CA ILE A 182 13.24 -2.99 11.99
C ILE A 182 14.26 -4.04 12.48
N PHE A 183 13.80 -5.13 13.11
CA PHE A 183 14.70 -6.17 13.59
C PHE A 183 15.26 -7.05 12.48
N ASP A 184 14.49 -7.35 11.44
CA ASP A 184 14.94 -8.15 10.30
C ASP A 184 15.95 -7.36 9.44
N SER A 185 15.72 -6.07 9.22
CA SER A 185 16.60 -5.19 8.43
C SER A 185 17.83 -4.68 9.21
N ALA A 186 17.91 -4.95 10.51
CA ALA A 186 18.97 -4.44 11.38
C ALA A 186 20.39 -4.85 10.93
N ARG A 187 20.51 -5.91 10.12
CA ARG A 187 21.78 -6.42 9.57
C ARG A 187 22.26 -5.66 8.34
N ASP A 188 21.37 -4.98 7.61
CA ASP A 188 21.72 -4.22 6.40
C ASP A 188 22.72 -3.09 6.72
N GLY A 189 22.64 -2.51 7.89
CA GLY A 189 23.61 -1.51 8.34
C GLY A 189 23.58 -0.19 7.59
N ARG A 190 22.85 -0.10 6.47
CA ARG A 190 22.80 1.09 5.62
C ARG A 190 22.02 2.21 6.29
N VAL A 191 22.63 3.41 6.27
CA VAL A 191 22.07 4.62 6.84
C VAL A 191 22.21 5.72 5.80
N VAL A 192 21.17 6.53 5.60
CA VAL A 192 21.14 7.63 4.63
C VAL A 192 20.55 8.87 5.27
N ASP A 193 21.23 10.00 5.11
CA ASP A 193 20.68 11.31 5.48
C ASP A 193 19.86 11.91 4.33
N MET A 194 18.57 12.09 4.57
CA MET A 194 17.63 12.60 3.58
C MET A 194 16.93 13.86 4.06
N ALA A 195 16.69 14.80 3.15
CA ALA A 195 15.86 15.97 3.41
C ALA A 195 14.39 15.60 3.26
N PHE A 196 13.56 16.10 4.16
CA PHE A 196 12.11 16.08 4.08
C PHE A 196 11.60 17.50 3.89
N GLY A 197 10.60 17.68 3.03
CA GLY A 197 9.94 18.95 2.81
C GLY A 197 9.10 19.42 4.01
N PHE A 198 8.39 20.53 3.83
CA PHE A 198 7.39 21.03 4.76
C PHE A 198 7.91 21.28 6.19
N GLY A 199 9.17 21.70 6.33
CA GLY A 199 9.77 22.02 7.63
C GLY A 199 10.28 20.83 8.44
N ALA A 200 10.12 19.60 7.98
CA ALA A 200 10.59 18.41 8.69
C ALA A 200 12.13 18.30 8.73
N GLY A 201 12.84 18.98 7.80
CA GLY A 201 14.31 19.07 7.79
C GLY A 201 15.01 17.77 7.39
N ARG A 202 16.30 17.66 7.70
CA ARG A 202 17.07 16.44 7.41
C ARG A 202 16.90 15.40 8.50
N ARG A 203 16.80 14.13 8.10
CA ARG A 203 16.67 12.98 8.99
C ARG A 203 17.63 11.86 8.56
N THR A 204 18.19 11.20 9.54
CA THR A 204 18.96 9.98 9.36
C THR A 204 18.00 8.81 9.30
N LEU A 205 17.97 8.14 8.16
CA LEU A 205 17.10 7.01 7.85
C LEU A 205 17.88 5.71 7.99
N TYR A 206 17.23 4.69 8.51
CA TYR A 206 17.76 3.34 8.62
C TYR A 206 17.02 2.43 7.67
N ALA A 207 17.75 1.48 7.07
CA ALA A 207 17.18 0.51 6.14
C ALA A 207 16.00 -0.24 6.77
N VAL A 208 14.91 -0.32 6.03
CA VAL A 208 13.76 -1.17 6.35
C VAL A 208 13.27 -1.80 5.06
N ASP A 209 12.99 -3.08 5.10
CA ASP A 209 12.55 -3.84 3.93
C ASP A 209 11.07 -3.55 3.65
N PHE A 210 10.84 -2.65 2.70
CA PHE A 210 9.52 -2.30 2.16
C PHE A 210 9.36 -2.81 0.74
N SER A 211 8.14 -3.14 0.36
CA SER A 211 7.83 -3.68 -0.96
C SER A 211 8.02 -2.69 -2.12
N ASP A 212 7.98 -1.39 -1.85
CA ASP A 212 8.19 -0.35 -2.86
C ASP A 212 9.59 -0.42 -3.49
N GLN A 213 10.66 -0.60 -2.70
CA GLN A 213 12.02 -0.75 -3.23
C GLN A 213 12.15 -1.96 -4.18
N HIS A 214 11.46 -3.05 -3.88
CA HIS A 214 11.51 -4.26 -4.69
C HIS A 214 10.65 -4.14 -5.96
N SER A 215 9.44 -3.61 -5.85
CA SER A 215 8.56 -3.41 -7.00
C SER A 215 9.15 -2.38 -7.98
N LEU A 216 9.75 -1.30 -7.49
CA LEU A 216 10.44 -0.32 -8.34
C LEU A 216 11.64 -0.91 -9.07
N ALA A 217 12.44 -1.73 -8.39
CA ALA A 217 13.58 -2.43 -9.03
C ALA A 217 13.13 -3.39 -10.15
N ARG A 218 11.89 -3.91 -10.10
CA ARG A 218 11.33 -4.77 -11.15
C ARG A 218 10.64 -4.00 -12.27
N THR A 219 10.12 -2.82 -11.99
CA THR A 219 9.22 -2.10 -12.91
C THR A 219 9.83 -0.85 -13.52
N LEU A 220 10.89 -0.31 -12.95
CA LEU A 220 11.62 0.83 -13.50
C LEU A 220 13.07 0.44 -13.85
N PRO A 221 13.63 1.02 -14.90
CA PRO A 221 15.03 0.80 -15.28
C PRO A 221 15.96 1.55 -14.32
N THR A 222 16.23 0.98 -13.15
CA THR A 222 17.14 1.54 -12.13
C THR A 222 18.17 0.53 -11.70
N ASP A 223 19.38 1.00 -11.37
CA ASP A 223 20.46 0.13 -10.88
C ASP A 223 20.21 -0.27 -9.41
N ALA A 224 19.53 0.57 -8.63
CA ALA A 224 19.20 0.30 -7.23
C ALA A 224 17.98 1.09 -6.72
N ALA A 225 17.19 0.44 -5.87
CA ALA A 225 16.15 1.08 -5.07
C ALA A 225 16.32 0.71 -3.60
N TRP A 226 16.03 1.65 -2.70
CA TRP A 226 16.22 1.48 -1.27
C TRP A 226 15.16 2.26 -0.49
N THR A 227 14.68 1.67 0.61
CA THR A 227 13.74 2.31 1.53
C THR A 227 14.32 2.39 2.93
N GLY A 228 14.18 3.55 3.56
CA GLY A 228 14.58 3.77 4.93
C GLY A 228 13.52 4.51 5.74
N VAL A 229 13.54 4.28 7.04
CA VAL A 229 12.58 4.83 7.99
C VAL A 229 13.30 5.65 9.06
N ALA A 230 12.67 6.73 9.47
CA ALA A 230 12.97 7.46 10.70
C ALA A 230 11.68 7.83 11.42
N PHE A 231 11.81 8.11 12.71
CA PHE A 231 10.75 8.75 13.49
C PHE A 231 11.05 10.24 13.68
N GLU A 232 10.01 11.02 13.96
CA GLU A 232 10.14 12.46 14.24
C GLU A 232 11.17 12.73 15.33
N SER A 233 11.19 11.91 16.39
CA SER A 233 12.22 11.93 17.42
C SER A 233 13.48 11.20 16.97
N ARG A 234 14.59 11.94 16.82
CA ARG A 234 15.91 11.37 16.48
C ARG A 234 16.39 10.37 17.53
N LEU A 235 16.11 10.64 18.80
CA LEU A 235 16.48 9.75 19.90
C LEU A 235 15.70 8.43 19.86
N ALA A 236 14.38 8.50 19.59
CA ALA A 236 13.57 7.31 19.41
C ALA A 236 14.03 6.48 18.22
N THR A 237 14.36 7.13 17.10
CA THR A 237 14.92 6.47 15.92
C THR A 237 16.22 5.72 16.28
N ALA A 238 17.19 6.42 16.87
CA ALA A 238 18.47 5.82 17.24
C ALA A 238 18.31 4.67 18.24
N ALA A 239 17.43 4.82 19.23
CA ALA A 239 17.18 3.79 20.24
C ALA A 239 16.55 2.54 19.64
N LEU A 240 15.49 2.68 18.82
CA LEU A 240 14.79 1.55 18.21
C LEU A 240 15.68 0.77 17.24
N PHE A 241 16.37 1.46 16.34
CA PHE A 241 17.28 0.80 15.39
C PHE A 241 18.57 0.31 16.08
N GLY A 242 19.05 0.98 17.14
CA GLY A 242 20.13 0.50 17.98
C GLY A 242 19.78 -0.82 18.70
N MET A 243 18.59 -0.92 19.27
CA MET A 243 18.08 -2.17 19.84
C MET A 243 17.93 -3.26 18.80
N GLY A 244 17.36 -2.93 17.61
CA GLY A 244 17.27 -3.89 16.52
C GLY A 244 18.62 -4.49 16.15
N ARG A 245 19.68 -3.67 16.07
CA ARG A 245 21.05 -4.11 15.77
C ARG A 245 21.66 -4.93 16.92
N ALA A 246 21.54 -4.47 18.15
CA ALA A 246 22.12 -5.13 19.31
C ALA A 246 21.50 -6.50 19.60
N PHE A 247 20.20 -6.66 19.29
CA PHE A 247 19.41 -7.84 19.61
C PHE A 247 18.80 -8.50 18.36
N ALA A 248 19.46 -8.39 17.22
CA ALA A 248 19.02 -9.02 15.96
C ALA A 248 18.82 -10.53 16.15
N GLY A 249 17.60 -11.01 15.92
CA GLY A 249 17.21 -12.41 16.12
C GLY A 249 16.58 -12.72 17.49
N SER A 250 16.53 -11.77 18.43
CA SER A 250 15.85 -11.95 19.73
C SER A 250 14.35 -11.68 19.60
N ARG A 251 13.54 -12.75 19.66
CA ARG A 251 12.06 -12.64 19.68
C ARG A 251 11.58 -11.80 20.87
N LEU A 252 12.16 -12.02 22.07
CA LEU A 252 11.79 -11.26 23.26
C LEU A 252 11.97 -9.75 23.09
N MET A 253 13.11 -9.31 22.54
CA MET A 253 13.38 -7.88 22.32
C MET A 253 12.48 -7.29 21.24
N ARG A 254 12.14 -8.05 20.21
CA ARG A 254 11.15 -7.68 19.19
C ARG A 254 9.77 -7.42 19.82
N ASP A 255 9.26 -8.37 20.62
CA ASP A 255 7.97 -8.26 21.31
C ASP A 255 7.94 -7.09 22.31
N VAL A 256 9.03 -6.88 23.04
CA VAL A 256 9.20 -5.73 23.94
C VAL A 256 9.16 -4.43 23.14
N SER A 257 9.89 -4.34 22.02
CA SER A 257 9.91 -3.14 21.19
C SER A 257 8.53 -2.85 20.58
N ALA A 258 7.83 -3.86 20.07
CA ALA A 258 6.46 -3.72 19.58
C ALA A 258 5.50 -3.25 20.70
N THR A 259 5.64 -3.80 21.92
CA THR A 259 4.83 -3.40 23.07
C THR A 259 5.11 -1.96 23.50
N VAL A 260 6.39 -1.56 23.48
CA VAL A 260 6.82 -0.19 23.78
C VAL A 260 6.25 0.77 22.72
N MET A 261 6.39 0.45 21.44
CA MET A 261 5.84 1.27 20.34
C MET A 261 4.31 1.42 20.43
N LYS A 262 3.59 0.38 20.83
CA LYS A 262 2.13 0.44 21.06
C LYS A 262 1.72 1.36 22.21
N ARG A 263 2.56 1.48 23.24
CA ARG A 263 2.27 2.25 24.47
C ARG A 263 2.83 3.66 24.45
N LEU A 264 3.96 3.87 23.77
CA LEU A 264 4.58 5.19 23.66
C LEU A 264 3.81 6.03 22.62
N ARG A 265 3.13 7.03 23.15
CA ARG A 265 2.45 8.06 22.33
C ARG A 265 3.04 9.40 22.69
N PHE A 266 3.98 9.86 21.90
CA PHE A 266 4.57 11.19 22.05
C PHE A 266 4.93 11.77 20.68
N GLY A 267 4.89 13.09 20.56
CA GLY A 267 5.14 13.79 19.32
C GLY A 267 3.85 14.04 18.52
N SER A 268 3.98 14.21 17.23
CA SER A 268 2.89 14.54 16.32
C SER A 268 2.33 13.29 15.60
N PRO A 269 1.17 13.38 14.95
CA PRO A 269 0.67 12.33 14.07
C PRO A 269 1.29 12.39 12.66
N LEU A 270 2.51 12.92 12.54
CA LEU A 270 3.19 13.13 11.26
C LEU A 270 3.33 11.83 10.46
N CYS A 271 3.05 11.94 9.17
CA CYS A 271 3.31 10.90 8.18
C CYS A 271 3.86 11.57 6.92
N SER A 272 5.16 11.41 6.66
CA SER A 272 5.82 12.05 5.52
C SER A 272 6.63 11.05 4.71
N ALA A 273 6.69 11.30 3.40
CA ALA A 273 7.53 10.57 2.48
C ALA A 273 8.43 11.54 1.70
N SER A 274 9.63 11.09 1.41
CA SER A 274 10.57 11.78 0.53
C SER A 274 11.19 10.76 -0.42
N VAL A 275 11.14 11.02 -1.72
CA VAL A 275 11.75 10.15 -2.71
C VAL A 275 12.79 10.94 -3.48
N ALA A 276 14.05 10.50 -3.44
CA ALA A 276 15.15 11.05 -4.20
C ALA A 276 15.52 10.09 -5.33
N VAL A 277 15.52 10.60 -6.55
CA VAL A 277 15.92 9.86 -7.74
C VAL A 277 17.17 10.51 -8.32
N SER A 278 18.23 9.73 -8.51
CA SER A 278 19.49 10.21 -9.04
C SER A 278 19.93 9.40 -10.26
N GLY A 279 20.64 10.06 -11.16
CA GLY A 279 21.10 9.46 -12.41
C GLY A 279 21.66 10.51 -13.36
N TRP A 280 21.42 10.34 -14.64
CA TRP A 280 21.95 11.17 -15.71
C TRP A 280 20.85 11.83 -16.52
N SER A 281 21.03 13.10 -16.85
CA SER A 281 20.19 13.84 -17.80
C SER A 281 21.08 14.75 -18.62
N LYS A 282 20.98 14.67 -19.94
CA LYS A 282 21.77 15.44 -20.92
C LYS A 282 23.29 15.36 -20.69
N GLY A 283 23.77 14.20 -20.24
CA GLY A 283 25.20 13.96 -19.98
C GLY A 283 25.70 14.50 -18.63
N GLU A 284 24.84 15.06 -17.80
CA GLU A 284 25.18 15.53 -16.46
C GLU A 284 24.55 14.63 -15.40
N ARG A 285 25.23 14.48 -14.26
CA ARG A 285 24.69 13.77 -13.11
C ARG A 285 23.77 14.68 -12.33
N VAL A 286 22.52 14.27 -12.19
CA VAL A 286 21.47 15.05 -11.53
C VAL A 286 20.75 14.23 -10.47
N ALA A 287 20.16 14.92 -9.50
CA ALA A 287 19.25 14.32 -8.54
C ALA A 287 18.00 15.18 -8.41
N THR A 288 16.84 14.55 -8.34
CA THR A 288 15.58 15.21 -8.07
C THR A 288 14.95 14.61 -6.84
N SER A 289 14.17 15.41 -6.09
CA SER A 289 13.48 14.94 -4.89
C SER A 289 12.03 15.40 -4.92
N VAL A 290 11.15 14.49 -4.50
CA VAL A 290 9.72 14.74 -4.33
C VAL A 290 9.37 14.50 -2.87
N HIS A 291 8.54 15.37 -2.30
CA HIS A 291 8.19 15.31 -0.89
C HIS A 291 6.67 15.28 -0.71
N PHE A 292 6.24 14.51 0.25
CA PHE A 292 4.85 14.45 0.71
C PHE A 292 4.83 14.62 2.24
N SER A 293 3.79 15.27 2.76
CA SER A 293 3.54 15.37 4.19
C SER A 293 2.05 15.30 4.49
N GLY A 294 1.69 14.51 5.47
CA GLY A 294 0.33 14.33 5.96
C GLY A 294 0.31 14.03 7.45
N ALA A 295 -0.85 13.71 7.97
CA ALA A 295 -1.04 13.37 9.36
C ALA A 295 -2.02 12.20 9.49
N VAL A 296 -1.78 11.34 10.48
CA VAL A 296 -2.53 10.10 10.73
C VAL A 296 -2.35 9.10 9.58
N GLU A 297 -1.33 8.25 9.69
CA GLU A 297 -0.86 7.35 8.64
C GLU A 297 -2.00 6.51 8.02
N ALA A 298 -2.88 5.94 8.85
CA ALA A 298 -4.02 5.17 8.36
C ALA A 298 -5.00 6.00 7.50
N ARG A 299 -5.19 7.28 7.84
CA ARG A 299 -6.03 8.20 7.04
C ARG A 299 -5.35 8.56 5.72
N VAL A 300 -4.06 8.85 5.76
CA VAL A 300 -3.25 9.14 4.56
C VAL A 300 -3.30 7.95 3.61
N THR A 301 -3.01 6.75 4.11
CA THR A 301 -3.06 5.51 3.32
C THR A 301 -4.45 5.28 2.72
N ALA A 302 -5.51 5.46 3.51
CA ALA A 302 -6.88 5.26 3.02
C ALA A 302 -7.28 6.28 1.95
N GLN A 303 -6.95 7.56 2.14
CA GLN A 303 -7.24 8.61 1.16
C GLN A 303 -6.48 8.38 -0.16
N LEU A 304 -5.20 8.04 -0.07
CA LEU A 304 -4.39 7.71 -1.25
C LEU A 304 -4.91 6.47 -1.96
N ALA A 305 -5.26 5.42 -1.21
CA ALA A 305 -5.82 4.20 -1.79
C ALA A 305 -7.15 4.48 -2.51
N ALA A 306 -8.04 5.26 -1.90
CA ALA A 306 -9.28 5.65 -2.54
C ALA A 306 -9.04 6.46 -3.83
N LEU A 307 -8.17 7.47 -3.79
CA LEU A 307 -7.82 8.28 -4.96
C LEU A 307 -7.21 7.46 -6.10
N GLN A 308 -6.27 6.58 -5.79
CA GLN A 308 -5.63 5.69 -6.77
C GLN A 308 -6.64 4.73 -7.38
N PHE A 309 -7.54 4.19 -6.57
CA PHE A 309 -8.61 3.31 -7.02
C PHE A 309 -9.63 4.07 -7.90
N GLU A 310 -10.02 5.28 -7.54
CA GLU A 310 -10.92 6.14 -8.31
C GLU A 310 -10.35 6.48 -9.69
N GLN A 311 -9.04 6.70 -9.81
CA GLN A 311 -8.38 6.94 -11.09
C GLN A 311 -8.54 5.74 -12.02
N VAL A 312 -8.41 4.53 -11.49
CA VAL A 312 -8.59 3.29 -12.29
C VAL A 312 -10.04 3.09 -12.69
N LEU A 313 -11.01 3.38 -11.82
CA LEU A 313 -12.44 3.30 -12.15
C LEU A 313 -12.83 4.26 -13.26
N SER A 314 -12.13 5.38 -13.39
CA SER A 314 -12.38 6.43 -14.38
C SER A 314 -11.59 6.23 -15.68
N GLY A 315 -10.62 5.32 -15.70
CA GLY A 315 -9.72 5.05 -16.82
C GLY A 315 -10.12 3.82 -17.63
N PRO A 316 -9.37 3.54 -18.69
CA PRO A 316 -9.54 2.30 -19.44
C PRO A 316 -9.08 1.11 -18.61
N LEU A 317 -9.90 0.06 -18.52
CA LEU A 317 -9.54 -1.19 -17.88
C LEU A 317 -8.68 -2.04 -18.81
N VAL A 318 -7.39 -2.17 -18.46
CA VAL A 318 -6.43 -3.02 -19.18
C VAL A 318 -6.23 -4.30 -18.40
N ALA A 319 -6.54 -5.45 -18.99
CA ALA A 319 -6.32 -6.74 -18.34
C ALA A 319 -4.84 -6.94 -18.03
N GLY A 320 -4.56 -7.54 -16.88
CA GLY A 320 -3.19 -7.73 -16.40
C GLY A 320 -3.01 -7.30 -14.95
N VAL A 321 -1.78 -7.38 -14.48
CA VAL A 321 -1.38 -6.90 -13.17
C VAL A 321 -0.58 -5.61 -13.34
N HIS A 322 -1.01 -4.55 -12.67
CA HIS A 322 -0.42 -3.22 -12.80
C HIS A 322 -0.10 -2.66 -11.41
N HIS A 323 1.04 -2.02 -11.28
CA HIS A 323 1.32 -1.19 -10.12
C HIS A 323 0.77 0.24 -10.33
N THR A 324 0.47 0.93 -9.25
CA THR A 324 -0.13 2.29 -9.30
C THR A 324 0.67 3.32 -10.10
N HIS A 325 1.95 3.08 -10.35
CA HIS A 325 2.83 4.00 -11.10
C HIS A 325 2.97 3.65 -12.58
N GLN A 326 2.34 2.58 -13.06
CA GLN A 326 2.30 2.14 -14.45
C GLN A 326 0.98 2.60 -15.11
#